data_b6f5331d62bdc3fe2b86817c9e6c6ed0
#
_entry.id   b6f5331d62bdc3fe2b86817c9e6c6ed0
#
_cell.length_a   1.000
_cell.length_b   1.000
_cell.length_c   1.000
_cell.angle_alpha   90.00
_cell.angle_beta   90.00
_cell.angle_gamma   90.00
#
_symmetry.space_group_name_H-M   'P 1'
#
loop_
_entity.id
_entity.type
_entity.pdbx_description
1 polymer ?
#
loop_
_entity_poly.entity_id
_entity_poly.type
_entity_poly.pdbx_seq_one_letter_code
_entity_poly.pdbx_strand_id
1 'polypeptide(L)'
;MPVTDCGICDVADVGNIAKLQKSRTVNIGRRDCSVKKVNINTPTSEQLSSLNLKEGRNTITFCFSTPMMGKRQIDARIFLWKWNTRIVISDVDGTITRSDVLGQFMPLVGIDWSQSGVAHLFSEIKENGYQILFLSARAISQAHHTRQFLLNLNQDGKVLPDGPVVISPDGLFPSLYREVIRRAPQEFKIACLEDIRALFPPDYNPFYAGFGNRDTDEISYLKVGIAKGKIFIINPKGEISVNRRCLDTKSYTSLHALVHGMFPPTESSEQEDFNSWNFWKLPSFE
;
A
#
# COMPACT_ATOMS: atom_id res chain seq x y z
N MET A 1 -0.94 27.43 -12.06
CA MET A 1 -1.96 26.48 -11.59
C MET A 1 -1.53 26.02 -10.22
N PRO A 2 -2.38 25.98 -9.20
CA PRO A 2 -1.96 25.47 -7.90
C PRO A 2 -1.61 23.97 -8.04
N VAL A 3 -0.45 23.60 -7.54
CA VAL A 3 0.00 22.24 -7.43
C VAL A 3 -0.90 21.57 -6.39
N THR A 4 -1.77 20.67 -6.82
CA THR A 4 -2.58 19.87 -5.89
C THR A 4 -1.70 18.74 -5.37
N ASP A 5 -1.17 18.92 -4.16
CA ASP A 5 -0.46 17.87 -3.44
C ASP A 5 -1.46 16.84 -2.91
N CYS A 6 -1.15 15.55 -3.09
CA CYS A 6 -1.99 14.44 -2.65
C CYS A 6 -1.42 13.85 -1.36
N GLY A 7 -2.20 13.87 -0.29
CA GLY A 7 -1.81 13.27 1.00
C GLY A 7 -2.41 11.86 1.16
N ILE A 8 -1.57 10.86 1.41
CA ILE A 8 -1.99 9.50 1.74
C ILE A 8 -1.63 9.22 3.20
N CYS A 9 -2.65 8.92 4.02
CA CYS A 9 -2.46 8.50 5.40
C CYS A 9 -2.34 6.97 5.50
N ASP A 10 -1.51 6.50 6.40
CA ASP A 10 -1.46 5.09 6.80
C ASP A 10 -2.80 4.73 7.48
N VAL A 11 -3.69 4.04 6.77
CA VAL A 11 -5.08 3.80 7.19
C VAL A 11 -5.16 2.91 8.44
N ALA A 12 -4.09 2.20 8.77
CA ALA A 12 -4.03 1.34 9.95
C ALA A 12 -4.27 2.08 11.28
N ASP A 13 -3.84 3.33 11.38
CA ASP A 13 -3.96 4.12 12.61
C ASP A 13 -5.23 4.98 12.64
N VAL A 14 -5.85 5.27 11.48
CA VAL A 14 -7.04 6.12 11.37
C VAL A 14 -8.32 5.41 11.79
N GLY A 15 -8.41 4.10 11.57
CA GLY A 15 -9.61 3.30 11.90
C GLY A 15 -9.97 3.26 13.39
N ASN A 16 -8.98 3.33 14.29
CA ASN A 16 -9.19 3.37 15.73
C ASN A 16 -9.52 4.77 16.27
N ILE A 17 -9.15 5.83 15.55
CA ILE A 17 -9.35 7.22 15.97
C ILE A 17 -10.79 7.67 15.73
N ALA A 18 -11.45 7.16 14.70
CA ALA A 18 -12.83 7.49 14.36
C ALA A 18 -13.83 7.15 15.47
N LYS A 19 -13.52 6.20 16.36
CA LYS A 19 -14.34 5.88 17.54
C LYS A 19 -14.13 6.82 18.74
N LEU A 20 -13.10 7.67 18.72
CA LEU A 20 -12.68 8.52 19.85
C LEU A 20 -13.01 10.01 19.65
N GLN A 21 -13.52 10.44 18.49
CA GLN A 21 -13.91 11.84 18.29
C GLN A 21 -15.17 12.17 19.10
N LYS A 22 -14.98 12.75 20.28
CA LYS A 22 -16.01 13.52 20.97
C LYS A 22 -16.40 14.73 20.11
N SER A 23 -17.66 14.76 19.68
CA SER A 23 -18.29 15.88 19.00
C SER A 23 -17.95 17.22 19.62
N ARG A 24 -17.27 18.11 18.87
CA ARG A 24 -17.19 19.52 19.21
C ARG A 24 -18.50 20.18 18.78
N THR A 25 -19.31 20.61 19.75
CA THR A 25 -20.54 21.37 19.52
C THR A 25 -20.12 22.83 19.25
N VAL A 26 -20.32 23.32 18.05
CA VAL A 26 -20.30 24.75 17.74
C VAL A 26 -21.73 25.26 17.92
N ASN A 27 -21.96 26.08 18.93
CA ASN A 27 -23.23 26.78 19.13
C ASN A 27 -23.34 27.93 18.13
N ILE A 28 -24.13 27.76 17.09
CA ILE A 28 -24.63 28.86 16.25
C ILE A 28 -26.14 28.99 16.53
N GLY A 29 -26.54 30.22 16.85
CA GLY A 29 -27.83 30.64 17.36
C GLY A 29 -29.08 30.07 16.69
N ARG A 30 -30.10 29.97 17.50
CA ARG A 30 -31.49 29.55 17.30
C ARG A 30 -32.06 29.73 15.88
N ARG A 31 -32.27 28.61 15.18
CA ARG A 31 -33.44 28.31 14.34
C ARG A 31 -33.55 26.80 14.28
N ASP A 32 -34.74 26.25 14.46
CA ASP A 32 -35.05 24.82 14.42
C ASP A 32 -34.53 24.15 13.17
N CYS A 33 -33.33 23.55 13.28
CA CYS A 33 -32.83 22.56 12.34
C CYS A 33 -32.25 21.44 13.18
N SER A 34 -32.80 20.27 13.04
CA SER A 34 -32.25 19.03 13.59
C SER A 34 -30.83 18.84 13.02
N VAL A 35 -29.82 19.18 13.79
CA VAL A 35 -28.41 18.98 13.41
C VAL A 35 -28.15 17.49 13.41
N LYS A 36 -28.16 16.89 12.23
CA LYS A 36 -27.68 15.52 12.05
C LYS A 36 -26.17 15.53 12.35
N LYS A 37 -25.75 14.86 13.42
CA LYS A 37 -24.33 14.59 13.69
C LYS A 37 -23.81 13.66 12.59
N VAL A 38 -23.00 14.16 11.70
CA VAL A 38 -22.28 13.35 10.71
C VAL A 38 -20.89 13.10 11.27
N ASN A 39 -20.54 11.84 11.46
CA ASN A 39 -19.16 11.47 11.78
C ASN A 39 -18.35 11.52 10.48
N ILE A 40 -17.42 12.47 10.38
CA ILE A 40 -16.51 12.59 9.25
C ILE A 40 -15.19 11.94 9.68
N ASN A 41 -14.80 10.88 9.00
CA ASN A 41 -13.57 10.13 9.28
C ASN A 41 -12.40 10.57 8.38
N THR A 42 -12.68 11.39 7.37
CA THR A 42 -11.68 11.88 6.42
C THR A 42 -11.40 13.35 6.71
N PRO A 43 -10.13 13.78 6.88
CA PRO A 43 -9.79 15.17 7.04
C PRO A 43 -10.11 15.97 5.76
N THR A 44 -10.50 17.22 5.91
CA THR A 44 -10.70 18.12 4.76
C THR A 44 -9.35 18.59 4.21
N SER A 45 -9.34 19.05 2.95
CA SER A 45 -8.13 19.65 2.33
C SER A 45 -7.58 20.82 3.13
N GLU A 46 -8.45 21.64 3.74
CA GLU A 46 -8.05 22.76 4.61
C GLU A 46 -7.34 22.27 5.88
N GLN A 47 -7.86 21.19 6.49
CA GLN A 47 -7.22 20.58 7.66
C GLN A 47 -5.85 20.00 7.31
N LEU A 48 -5.74 19.32 6.15
CA LEU A 48 -4.47 18.78 5.67
C LEU A 48 -3.46 19.89 5.36
N SER A 49 -3.90 20.98 4.71
CA SER A 49 -3.05 22.15 4.40
C SER A 49 -2.50 22.81 5.66
N SER A 50 -3.29 22.85 6.75
CA SER A 50 -2.88 23.43 8.03
C SER A 50 -1.78 22.63 8.75
N LEU A 51 -1.53 21.38 8.35
CA LEU A 51 -0.51 20.53 8.98
C LEU A 51 0.92 20.87 8.52
N ASN A 52 1.10 21.74 7.52
CA ASN A 52 2.41 22.11 6.96
C ASN A 52 3.29 20.89 6.63
N LEU A 53 2.71 19.92 5.94
CA LEU A 53 3.40 18.67 5.59
C LEU A 53 4.57 18.94 4.64
N LYS A 54 5.65 18.20 4.80
CA LYS A 54 6.78 18.15 3.88
C LYS A 54 6.56 17.05 2.84
N GLU A 55 7.11 17.21 1.64
CA GLU A 55 7.11 16.16 0.62
C GLU A 55 7.73 14.87 1.19
N GLY A 56 7.10 13.73 0.88
CA GLY A 56 7.47 12.43 1.42
C GLY A 56 6.80 12.12 2.76
N ARG A 57 7.50 11.43 3.63
CA ARG A 57 6.99 10.93 4.91
C ARG A 57 6.93 12.01 5.98
N ASN A 58 5.77 12.13 6.62
CA ASN A 58 5.54 12.92 7.83
C ASN A 58 5.03 12.03 8.95
N THR A 59 5.26 12.43 10.20
CA THR A 59 4.72 11.75 11.38
C THR A 59 3.71 12.64 12.05
N ILE A 60 2.54 12.09 12.40
CA ILE A 60 1.51 12.74 13.19
C ILE A 60 1.28 11.96 14.47
N THR A 61 1.19 12.66 15.59
CA THR A 61 0.95 12.05 16.90
C THR A 61 -0.42 12.44 17.40
N PHE A 62 -1.25 11.44 17.67
CA PHE A 62 -2.57 11.62 18.28
C PHE A 62 -2.48 11.40 19.78
N CYS A 63 -2.79 12.46 20.54
CA CYS A 63 -2.87 12.40 22.00
C CYS A 63 -4.33 12.35 22.43
N PHE A 64 -4.69 11.37 23.22
CA PHE A 64 -6.06 11.19 23.75
C PHE A 64 -6.05 10.72 25.18
N SER A 65 -7.19 10.85 25.86
CA SER A 65 -7.37 10.39 27.24
C SER A 65 -8.50 9.39 27.30
N THR A 66 -8.26 8.26 27.95
CA THR A 66 -9.28 7.25 28.22
C THR A 66 -9.57 7.17 29.71
N PRO A 67 -10.83 6.85 30.12
CA PRO A 67 -11.18 6.74 31.54
C PRO A 67 -10.37 5.68 32.30
N MET A 68 -10.03 4.58 31.64
CA MET A 68 -9.32 3.45 32.27
C MET A 68 -7.81 3.53 32.20
N MET A 69 -7.24 4.14 31.14
CA MET A 69 -5.80 4.09 30.86
C MET A 69 -5.13 5.48 30.91
N GLY A 70 -5.87 6.54 31.26
CA GLY A 70 -5.35 7.91 31.30
C GLY A 70 -4.94 8.44 29.92
N LYS A 71 -3.92 9.30 29.88
CA LYS A 71 -3.37 9.86 28.63
C LYS A 71 -2.64 8.80 27.85
N ARG A 72 -2.93 8.72 26.55
CA ARG A 72 -2.30 7.82 25.58
C ARG A 72 -1.90 8.58 24.34
N GLN A 73 -0.97 8.01 23.61
CA GLN A 73 -0.42 8.57 22.40
C GLN A 73 -0.29 7.47 21.34
N ILE A 74 -0.66 7.79 20.11
CA ILE A 74 -0.50 6.91 18.95
C ILE A 74 0.13 7.73 17.83
N ASP A 75 1.18 7.19 17.22
CA ASP A 75 1.84 7.78 16.09
C ASP A 75 1.32 7.17 14.78
N ALA A 76 1.00 8.02 13.82
CA ALA A 76 0.63 7.66 12.47
C ALA A 76 1.55 8.36 11.46
N ARG A 77 1.50 7.91 10.22
CA ARG A 77 2.30 8.46 9.13
C ARG A 77 1.40 9.05 8.06
N ILE A 78 1.81 10.19 7.53
CA ILE A 78 1.19 10.84 6.39
C ILE A 78 2.25 10.97 5.31
N PHE A 79 1.95 10.51 4.09
CA PHE A 79 2.82 10.65 2.95
C PHE A 79 2.24 11.73 2.02
N LEU A 80 3.00 12.78 1.79
CA LEU A 80 2.65 13.82 0.84
C LEU A 80 3.40 13.59 -0.46
N TRP A 81 2.67 13.30 -1.53
CA TRP A 81 3.21 13.00 -2.84
C TRP A 81 2.73 14.02 -3.89
N LYS A 82 3.50 14.14 -4.96
CA LYS A 82 3.12 14.96 -6.11
C LYS A 82 1.99 14.29 -6.88
N TRP A 83 1.18 15.08 -7.55
CA TRP A 83 0.04 14.60 -8.35
C TRP A 83 0.44 13.62 -9.48
N ASN A 84 1.67 13.74 -10.01
CA ASN A 84 2.22 12.89 -11.07
C ASN A 84 3.05 11.72 -10.55
N THR A 85 2.97 11.41 -9.27
CA THR A 85 3.69 10.29 -8.66
C THR A 85 3.22 8.96 -9.24
N ARG A 86 4.20 8.09 -9.60
CA ARG A 86 3.93 6.70 -10.00
C ARG A 86 4.08 5.78 -8.81
N ILE A 87 3.06 4.94 -8.57
CA ILE A 87 2.99 4.05 -7.42
C ILE A 87 3.10 2.59 -7.90
N VAL A 88 3.95 1.83 -7.22
CA VAL A 88 4.03 0.38 -7.32
C VAL A 88 3.41 -0.22 -6.07
N ILE A 89 2.38 -1.05 -6.26
CA ILE A 89 1.66 -1.70 -5.16
C ILE A 89 2.31 -3.05 -4.89
N SER A 90 2.48 -3.40 -3.62
CA SER A 90 2.87 -4.74 -3.21
C SER A 90 1.94 -5.27 -2.12
N ASP A 91 1.36 -6.42 -2.36
CA ASP A 91 0.82 -7.23 -1.28
C ASP A 91 1.96 -7.67 -0.34
N VAL A 92 1.64 -8.02 0.89
CA VAL A 92 2.66 -8.40 1.90
C VAL A 92 2.73 -9.90 2.07
N ASP A 93 1.58 -10.53 2.36
CA ASP A 93 1.51 -11.93 2.76
C ASP A 93 1.58 -12.88 1.56
N GLY A 94 2.65 -13.66 1.49
CA GLY A 94 2.92 -14.55 0.34
C GLY A 94 3.60 -13.83 -0.84
N THR A 95 3.72 -12.50 -0.81
CA THR A 95 4.34 -11.67 -1.84
C THR A 95 5.70 -11.16 -1.39
N ILE A 96 5.78 -10.44 -0.30
CA ILE A 96 7.05 -10.08 0.37
C ILE A 96 7.51 -11.24 1.23
N THR A 97 6.60 -11.89 1.94
CA THR A 97 6.86 -13.13 2.67
C THR A 97 6.67 -14.36 1.77
N ARG A 98 7.31 -15.50 2.12
CA ARG A 98 7.18 -16.75 1.35
C ARG A 98 5.84 -17.46 1.55
N SER A 99 5.08 -17.10 2.56
CA SER A 99 3.81 -17.76 2.91
C SER A 99 2.85 -16.76 3.54
N ASP A 100 1.56 -16.92 3.22
CA ASP A 100 0.48 -16.13 3.79
C ASP A 100 0.33 -16.33 5.30
N VAL A 101 0.30 -17.59 5.74
CA VAL A 101 0.00 -17.95 7.13
C VAL A 101 1.25 -17.85 8.01
N LEU A 102 2.35 -18.44 7.60
CA LEU A 102 3.60 -18.44 8.36
C LEU A 102 4.24 -17.05 8.38
N GLY A 103 4.10 -16.25 7.32
CA GLY A 103 4.60 -14.88 7.26
C GLY A 103 4.04 -13.96 8.33
N GLN A 104 2.88 -14.27 8.90
CA GLN A 104 2.29 -13.51 10.01
C GLN A 104 2.94 -13.83 11.37
N PHE A 105 3.46 -15.03 11.55
CA PHE A 105 3.98 -15.53 12.83
C PHE A 105 5.52 -15.58 12.88
N MET A 106 6.19 -15.85 11.76
CA MET A 106 7.64 -16.06 11.71
C MET A 106 8.48 -14.84 12.13
N PRO A 107 8.10 -13.58 11.88
CA PRO A 107 8.85 -12.43 12.39
C PRO A 107 8.90 -12.39 13.92
N LEU A 108 7.92 -12.97 14.61
CA LEU A 108 7.91 -13.08 16.08
C LEU A 108 8.94 -14.10 16.59
N VAL A 109 9.41 -15.01 15.74
CA VAL A 109 10.40 -16.05 16.08
C VAL A 109 11.81 -15.66 15.62
N GLY A 110 11.98 -14.49 14.96
CA GLY A 110 13.28 -13.99 14.51
C GLY A 110 13.84 -14.71 13.27
N ILE A 111 13.00 -15.42 12.53
CA ILE A 111 13.39 -16.11 11.29
C ILE A 111 13.04 -15.21 10.10
N ASP A 112 14.00 -14.96 9.20
CA ASP A 112 13.75 -14.29 7.93
C ASP A 112 12.92 -15.20 7.01
N TRP A 113 11.67 -14.80 6.80
CA TRP A 113 10.70 -15.51 5.96
C TRP A 113 10.34 -14.71 4.70
N SER A 114 11.21 -13.77 4.32
CA SER A 114 11.01 -12.97 3.12
C SER A 114 11.40 -13.72 1.84
N GLN A 115 10.81 -13.31 0.72
CA GLN A 115 11.22 -13.74 -0.62
C GLN A 115 12.62 -13.21 -0.93
N SER A 116 13.50 -14.05 -1.47
CA SER A 116 14.88 -13.68 -1.78
C SER A 116 14.93 -12.59 -2.87
N GLY A 117 15.70 -11.53 -2.64
CA GLY A 117 15.90 -10.43 -3.59
C GLY A 117 14.80 -9.37 -3.57
N VAL A 118 13.78 -9.49 -2.71
CA VAL A 118 12.68 -8.53 -2.64
C VAL A 118 13.17 -7.13 -2.24
N ALA A 119 14.07 -7.04 -1.25
CA ALA A 119 14.60 -5.74 -0.81
C ALA A 119 15.42 -5.07 -1.91
N HIS A 120 16.22 -5.83 -2.65
CA HIS A 120 17.02 -5.32 -3.77
C HIS A 120 16.14 -4.75 -4.87
N LEU A 121 15.15 -5.53 -5.36
CA LEU A 121 14.24 -5.09 -6.42
C LEU A 121 13.48 -3.83 -6.02
N PHE A 122 12.86 -3.83 -4.85
CA PHE A 122 12.04 -2.68 -4.43
C PHE A 122 12.87 -1.44 -4.12
N SER A 123 14.12 -1.58 -3.63
CA SER A 123 15.03 -0.45 -3.46
C SER A 123 15.33 0.22 -4.80
N GLU A 124 15.62 -0.56 -5.84
CA GLU A 124 15.93 -0.01 -7.15
C GLU A 124 14.71 0.61 -7.83
N ILE A 125 13.53 -0.01 -7.70
CA ILE A 125 12.27 0.60 -8.15
C ILE A 125 12.08 1.97 -7.46
N LYS A 126 12.37 2.06 -6.17
CA LYS A 126 12.29 3.32 -5.42
C LYS A 126 13.34 4.34 -5.90
N GLU A 127 14.57 3.91 -6.15
CA GLU A 127 15.67 4.73 -6.66
C GLU A 127 15.34 5.30 -8.05
N ASN A 128 14.57 4.57 -8.86
CA ASN A 128 14.05 5.03 -10.16
C ASN A 128 12.86 6.02 -10.05
N GLY A 129 12.49 6.44 -8.84
CA GLY A 129 11.50 7.49 -8.60
C GLY A 129 10.09 7.01 -8.32
N TYR A 130 9.82 5.71 -8.29
CA TYR A 130 8.51 5.16 -7.93
C TYR A 130 8.28 5.20 -6.43
N GLN A 131 7.03 5.35 -6.02
CA GLN A 131 6.63 5.19 -4.63
C GLN A 131 6.10 3.77 -4.40
N ILE A 132 6.42 3.18 -3.26
CA ILE A 132 5.95 1.83 -2.93
C ILE A 132 4.77 1.96 -1.97
N LEU A 133 3.69 1.24 -2.26
CA LEU A 133 2.50 1.12 -1.42
C LEU A 133 2.34 -0.34 -1.00
N PHE A 134 2.42 -0.60 0.29
CA PHE A 134 2.19 -1.93 0.84
C PHE A 134 0.72 -2.11 1.20
N LEU A 135 0.13 -3.22 0.77
CA LEU A 135 -1.28 -3.51 0.97
C LEU A 135 -1.43 -4.90 1.61
N SER A 136 -2.04 -4.97 2.77
CA SER A 136 -2.22 -6.24 3.50
C SER A 136 -3.65 -6.39 4.00
N ALA A 137 -4.20 -7.61 3.88
CA ALA A 137 -5.51 -7.96 4.43
C ALA A 137 -5.47 -8.28 5.94
N ARG A 138 -4.32 -8.17 6.60
CA ARG A 138 -4.19 -8.37 8.04
C ARG A 138 -5.12 -7.46 8.83
N ALA A 139 -5.49 -7.90 10.03
CA ALA A 139 -6.28 -7.08 10.95
C ALA A 139 -5.51 -5.85 11.45
N ILE A 140 -6.24 -4.77 11.77
CA ILE A 140 -5.67 -3.53 12.32
C ILE A 140 -4.82 -3.78 13.58
N SER A 141 -5.17 -4.77 14.40
CA SER A 141 -4.39 -5.15 15.59
C SER A 141 -2.98 -5.64 15.28
N GLN A 142 -2.71 -6.07 14.05
CA GLN A 142 -1.41 -6.54 13.56
C GLN A 142 -0.60 -5.44 12.86
N ALA A 143 -1.16 -4.22 12.73
CA ALA A 143 -0.56 -3.11 11.99
C ALA A 143 0.86 -2.77 12.46
N HIS A 144 1.06 -2.67 13.77
CA HIS A 144 2.36 -2.35 14.36
C HIS A 144 3.43 -3.40 14.00
N HIS A 145 3.12 -4.67 14.17
CA HIS A 145 4.05 -5.76 13.86
C HIS A 145 4.35 -5.86 12.37
N THR A 146 3.33 -5.68 11.52
CA THR A 146 3.51 -5.67 10.06
C THR A 146 4.44 -4.55 9.62
N ARG A 147 4.22 -3.35 10.15
CA ARG A 147 5.08 -2.19 9.86
C ARG A 147 6.50 -2.40 10.35
N GLN A 148 6.69 -2.89 11.57
CA GLN A 148 8.03 -3.21 12.09
C GLN A 148 8.75 -4.26 11.24
N PHE A 149 8.05 -5.30 10.81
CA PHE A 149 8.61 -6.30 9.92
C PHE A 149 9.12 -5.67 8.62
N LEU A 150 8.29 -4.88 7.92
CA LEU A 150 8.67 -4.25 6.66
C LEU A 150 9.86 -3.29 6.82
N LEU A 151 9.89 -2.49 7.89
CA LEU A 151 10.95 -1.52 8.14
C LEU A 151 12.29 -2.18 8.50
N ASN A 152 12.26 -3.35 9.12
CA ASN A 152 13.45 -4.08 9.55
C ASN A 152 13.93 -5.11 8.53
N LEU A 153 13.18 -5.29 7.42
CA LEU A 153 13.54 -6.25 6.39
C LEU A 153 14.80 -5.77 5.67
N ASN A 154 15.88 -6.50 5.86
CA ASN A 154 17.20 -6.23 5.28
C ASN A 154 17.73 -7.50 4.62
N GLN A 155 18.11 -7.42 3.36
CA GLN A 155 18.72 -8.49 2.61
C GLN A 155 20.06 -8.02 2.04
N ASP A 156 21.15 -8.63 2.49
CA ASP A 156 22.52 -8.32 2.03
C ASP A 156 22.87 -6.83 2.10
N GLY A 157 22.40 -6.13 3.15
CA GLY A 157 22.62 -4.70 3.35
C GLY A 157 21.63 -3.77 2.64
N LYS A 158 20.74 -4.29 1.78
CA LYS A 158 19.64 -3.51 1.19
C LYS A 158 18.39 -3.63 2.07
N VAL A 159 17.84 -2.49 2.45
CA VAL A 159 16.62 -2.38 3.27
C VAL A 159 15.42 -2.20 2.36
N LEU A 160 14.31 -2.84 2.71
CA LEU A 160 13.06 -2.60 1.99
C LEU A 160 12.69 -1.11 2.08
N PRO A 161 12.36 -0.45 0.96
CA PRO A 161 12.05 0.98 0.96
C PRO A 161 10.80 1.29 1.79
N ASP A 162 10.83 2.43 2.47
CA ASP A 162 9.69 2.93 3.24
C ASP A 162 8.55 3.37 2.32
N GLY A 163 7.33 3.12 2.75
CA GLY A 163 6.11 3.49 2.06
C GLY A 163 4.88 3.34 2.95
N PRO A 164 3.70 3.86 2.52
CA PRO A 164 2.46 3.63 3.24
C PRO A 164 2.14 2.15 3.35
N VAL A 165 1.70 1.73 4.53
CA VAL A 165 1.25 0.36 4.81
C VAL A 165 -0.25 0.40 5.06
N VAL A 166 -1.03 -0.01 4.09
CA VAL A 166 -2.48 -0.05 4.15
C VAL A 166 -2.93 -1.42 4.63
N ILE A 167 -3.66 -1.43 5.73
CA ILE A 167 -4.11 -2.64 6.41
C ILE A 167 -5.63 -2.60 6.57
N SER A 168 -6.28 -3.76 6.56
CA SER A 168 -7.72 -3.84 6.74
C SER A 168 -8.15 -3.14 8.06
N PRO A 169 -9.14 -2.23 8.03
CA PRO A 169 -9.64 -1.56 9.22
C PRO A 169 -10.43 -2.50 10.13
N ASP A 170 -10.69 -3.71 9.69
CA ASP A 170 -11.46 -4.70 10.44
C ASP A 170 -10.66 -5.28 11.61
N GLY A 171 -11.39 -5.73 12.63
CA GLY A 171 -10.79 -6.50 13.70
C GLY A 171 -10.34 -7.89 13.24
N LEU A 172 -9.65 -8.64 14.12
CA LEU A 172 -9.06 -9.95 13.77
C LEU A 172 -10.09 -10.95 13.22
N PHE A 173 -11.23 -11.08 13.86
CA PHE A 173 -12.27 -12.04 13.45
C PHE A 173 -12.95 -11.69 12.12
N PRO A 174 -13.40 -10.44 11.86
CA PRO A 174 -13.91 -10.05 10.56
C PRO A 174 -12.89 -10.19 9.42
N SER A 175 -11.61 -9.88 9.64
CA SER A 175 -10.56 -10.06 8.66
C SER A 175 -10.37 -11.53 8.31
N LEU A 176 -10.25 -12.40 9.32
CA LEU A 176 -10.15 -13.85 9.13
C LEU A 176 -11.40 -14.42 8.44
N TYR A 177 -12.60 -13.97 8.82
CA TYR A 177 -13.84 -14.39 8.18
C TYR A 177 -13.85 -14.05 6.69
N ARG A 178 -13.43 -12.83 6.34
CA ARG A 178 -13.36 -12.37 4.94
C ARG A 178 -12.32 -13.15 4.14
N GLU A 179 -11.14 -13.37 4.72
CA GLU A 179 -10.03 -14.05 4.06
C GLU A 179 -10.27 -15.56 3.91
N VAL A 180 -10.72 -16.22 4.97
CA VAL A 180 -10.81 -17.69 5.03
C VAL A 180 -12.18 -18.22 4.62
N ILE A 181 -13.26 -17.59 5.07
CA ILE A 181 -14.64 -18.11 4.89
C ILE A 181 -15.29 -17.48 3.66
N ARG A 182 -15.27 -16.15 3.54
CA ARG A 182 -15.90 -15.44 2.42
C ARG A 182 -15.05 -15.44 1.16
N ARG A 183 -13.74 -15.67 1.30
CA ARG A 183 -12.75 -15.66 0.21
C ARG A 183 -12.82 -14.41 -0.68
N ALA A 184 -13.12 -13.26 -0.07
CA ALA A 184 -13.26 -11.98 -0.76
C ALA A 184 -12.29 -10.90 -0.24
N PRO A 185 -10.98 -11.19 -0.09
CA PRO A 185 -9.99 -10.19 0.32
C PRO A 185 -9.86 -9.06 -0.72
N GLN A 186 -10.20 -9.33 -1.98
CA GLN A 186 -10.17 -8.36 -3.07
C GLN A 186 -11.13 -7.19 -2.85
N GLU A 187 -12.28 -7.37 -2.19
CA GLU A 187 -13.26 -6.27 -1.96
C GLU A 187 -12.61 -5.13 -1.17
N PHE A 188 -11.90 -5.46 -0.10
CA PHE A 188 -11.16 -4.47 0.68
C PHE A 188 -10.05 -3.82 -0.16
N LYS A 189 -9.23 -4.62 -0.87
CA LYS A 189 -8.12 -4.12 -1.67
C LYS A 189 -8.61 -3.16 -2.75
N ILE A 190 -9.68 -3.51 -3.47
CA ILE A 190 -10.26 -2.66 -4.52
C ILE A 190 -10.75 -1.35 -3.92
N ALA A 191 -11.61 -1.39 -2.89
CA ALA A 191 -12.18 -0.19 -2.28
C ALA A 191 -11.07 0.77 -1.80
N CYS A 192 -10.06 0.23 -1.12
CA CYS A 192 -8.95 1.03 -0.63
C CYS A 192 -8.12 1.66 -1.75
N LEU A 193 -7.85 0.92 -2.81
CA LEU A 193 -7.10 1.44 -3.97
C LEU A 193 -7.93 2.47 -4.75
N GLU A 194 -9.25 2.30 -4.87
CA GLU A 194 -10.15 3.28 -5.47
C GLU A 194 -10.15 4.59 -4.65
N ASP A 195 -10.20 4.51 -3.32
CA ASP A 195 -10.10 5.68 -2.43
C ASP A 195 -8.75 6.41 -2.61
N ILE A 196 -7.65 5.68 -2.71
CA ILE A 196 -6.33 6.27 -2.97
C ILE A 196 -6.29 6.90 -4.36
N ARG A 197 -6.81 6.23 -5.39
CA ARG A 197 -6.87 6.78 -6.75
C ARG A 197 -7.68 8.08 -6.80
N ALA A 198 -8.75 8.18 -6.03
CA ALA A 198 -9.60 9.37 -5.97
C ALA A 198 -8.89 10.62 -5.40
N LEU A 199 -7.72 10.45 -4.76
CA LEU A 199 -6.88 11.57 -4.32
C LEU A 199 -6.08 12.20 -5.48
N PHE A 200 -5.96 11.53 -6.62
CA PHE A 200 -5.24 12.01 -7.80
C PHE A 200 -6.20 12.61 -8.83
N PRO A 201 -5.70 13.39 -9.81
CA PRO A 201 -6.54 13.93 -10.88
C PRO A 201 -7.32 12.82 -11.60
N PRO A 202 -8.57 13.05 -12.02
CA PRO A 202 -9.44 12.03 -12.62
C PRO A 202 -8.89 11.40 -13.90
N ASP A 203 -8.10 12.14 -14.65
CA ASP A 203 -7.44 11.74 -15.89
C ASP A 203 -6.08 11.05 -15.68
N TYR A 204 -5.63 10.95 -14.43
CA TYR A 204 -4.35 10.35 -14.08
C TYR A 204 -4.53 9.08 -13.23
N ASN A 205 -3.94 7.97 -13.66
CA ASN A 205 -3.85 6.76 -12.85
C ASN A 205 -2.45 6.68 -12.21
N PRO A 206 -2.33 6.82 -10.89
CA PRO A 206 -1.03 6.78 -10.22
C PRO A 206 -0.45 5.37 -10.18
N PHE A 207 -1.25 4.32 -10.35
CA PHE A 207 -0.82 2.94 -10.20
C PHE A 207 -0.10 2.45 -11.46
N TYR A 208 1.22 2.24 -11.33
CA TYR A 208 2.06 1.80 -12.43
C TYR A 208 2.14 0.28 -12.55
N ALA A 209 2.36 -0.42 -11.43
CA ALA A 209 2.50 -1.87 -11.39
C ALA A 209 1.99 -2.43 -10.07
N GLY A 210 1.73 -3.76 -10.03
CA GLY A 210 1.30 -4.46 -8.84
C GLY A 210 1.97 -5.81 -8.67
N PHE A 211 2.38 -6.11 -7.44
CA PHE A 211 2.93 -7.40 -7.00
C PHE A 211 1.95 -8.08 -6.06
N GLY A 212 1.64 -9.34 -6.32
CA GLY A 212 0.72 -10.15 -5.51
C GLY A 212 1.09 -11.62 -5.57
N ASN A 213 0.35 -12.46 -4.86
CA ASN A 213 0.58 -13.90 -4.84
C ASN A 213 -0.67 -14.73 -5.20
N ARG A 214 -1.81 -14.08 -5.41
CA ARG A 214 -3.09 -14.73 -5.68
C ARG A 214 -3.79 -14.12 -6.89
N ASP A 215 -4.69 -14.88 -7.50
CA ASP A 215 -5.59 -14.38 -8.56
C ASP A 215 -6.44 -13.20 -8.09
N THR A 216 -6.77 -13.14 -6.78
CA THR A 216 -7.50 -12.03 -6.17
C THR A 216 -6.74 -10.71 -6.21
N ASP A 217 -5.40 -10.76 -6.19
CA ASP A 217 -4.55 -9.58 -6.36
C ASP A 217 -4.58 -9.12 -7.82
N GLU A 218 -4.44 -10.06 -8.76
CA GLU A 218 -4.56 -9.77 -10.20
C GLU A 218 -5.89 -9.06 -10.49
N ILE A 219 -7.02 -9.59 -9.98
CA ILE A 219 -8.35 -9.00 -10.14
C ILE A 219 -8.40 -7.59 -9.55
N SER A 220 -7.85 -7.39 -8.34
CA SER A 220 -7.85 -6.09 -7.68
C SER A 220 -7.06 -5.04 -8.47
N TYR A 221 -5.88 -5.41 -8.95
CA TYR A 221 -5.01 -4.52 -9.71
C TYR A 221 -5.58 -4.18 -11.10
N LEU A 222 -6.16 -5.15 -11.79
CA LEU A 222 -6.88 -4.91 -13.06
C LEU A 222 -8.04 -3.95 -12.86
N LYS A 223 -8.80 -4.10 -11.78
CA LYS A 223 -9.97 -3.27 -11.48
C LYS A 223 -9.61 -1.81 -11.32
N VAL A 224 -8.46 -1.51 -10.73
CA VAL A 224 -7.98 -0.13 -10.55
C VAL A 224 -7.17 0.40 -11.73
N GLY A 225 -7.11 -0.36 -12.82
CA GLY A 225 -6.55 0.07 -14.11
C GLY A 225 -5.05 -0.15 -14.29
N ILE A 226 -4.44 -1.07 -13.53
CA ILE A 226 -3.07 -1.51 -13.80
C ILE A 226 -3.09 -2.42 -15.04
N ALA A 227 -2.22 -2.15 -16.00
CA ALA A 227 -2.10 -2.97 -17.20
C ALA A 227 -1.67 -4.40 -16.86
N LYS A 228 -2.24 -5.38 -17.58
CA LYS A 228 -2.01 -6.81 -17.34
C LYS A 228 -0.54 -7.20 -17.36
N GLY A 229 0.26 -6.58 -18.24
CA GLY A 229 1.70 -6.78 -18.34
C GLY A 229 2.51 -6.21 -17.18
N LYS A 230 1.89 -5.40 -16.32
CA LYS A 230 2.53 -4.78 -15.13
C LYS A 230 2.04 -5.38 -13.82
N ILE A 231 1.40 -6.55 -13.87
CA ILE A 231 0.97 -7.31 -12.70
C ILE A 231 1.81 -8.57 -12.57
N PHE A 232 2.52 -8.67 -11.46
CA PHE A 232 3.44 -9.75 -11.13
C PHE A 232 2.83 -10.62 -10.05
N ILE A 233 2.61 -11.90 -10.35
CA ILE A 233 2.10 -12.88 -9.39
C ILE A 233 3.22 -13.84 -9.02
N ILE A 234 3.62 -13.86 -7.75
CA ILE A 234 4.66 -14.72 -7.21
C ILE A 234 4.03 -15.91 -6.48
N ASN A 235 4.57 -17.09 -6.69
CA ASN A 235 4.16 -18.28 -5.96
C ASN A 235 5.06 -18.55 -4.73
N PRO A 236 4.70 -19.50 -3.84
CA PRO A 236 5.53 -19.84 -2.67
C PRO A 236 6.94 -20.33 -2.98
N LYS A 237 7.20 -20.79 -4.21
CA LYS A 237 8.53 -21.20 -4.67
C LYS A 237 9.40 -20.03 -5.12
N GLY A 238 8.83 -18.82 -5.16
CA GLY A 238 9.50 -17.63 -5.64
C GLY A 238 9.43 -17.42 -7.15
N GLU A 239 8.67 -18.23 -7.88
CA GLU A 239 8.49 -18.10 -9.33
C GLU A 239 7.48 -17.02 -9.63
N ILE A 240 7.82 -16.14 -10.57
CA ILE A 240 6.98 -14.99 -10.94
C ILE A 240 6.30 -15.26 -12.29
N SER A 241 5.01 -14.97 -12.35
CA SER A 241 4.24 -14.98 -13.58
C SER A 241 3.68 -13.60 -13.90
N VAL A 242 3.67 -13.24 -15.19
CA VAL A 242 3.03 -12.03 -15.71
C VAL A 242 2.04 -12.47 -16.77
N ASN A 243 0.81 -11.96 -16.70
CA ASN A 243 -0.27 -12.35 -17.63
C ASN A 243 -0.44 -13.89 -17.72
N ARG A 244 -0.35 -14.59 -16.58
CA ARG A 244 -0.42 -16.06 -16.45
C ARG A 244 0.66 -16.83 -17.21
N ARG A 245 1.68 -16.17 -17.68
CA ARG A 245 2.87 -16.82 -18.26
C ARG A 245 3.97 -16.79 -17.21
N CYS A 246 4.48 -17.97 -16.85
CA CYS A 246 5.68 -18.03 -16.03
C CYS A 246 6.80 -17.36 -16.82
N LEU A 247 7.43 -16.37 -16.22
CA LEU A 247 8.69 -15.88 -16.71
C LEU A 247 9.75 -16.96 -16.41
N ASP A 248 10.72 -17.16 -17.29
CA ASP A 248 11.89 -18.00 -17.01
C ASP A 248 12.74 -17.44 -15.86
N THR A 249 12.36 -16.29 -15.35
CA THR A 249 12.95 -15.58 -14.22
C THR A 249 12.42 -16.14 -12.90
N LYS A 250 13.19 -17.02 -12.30
CA LYS A 250 12.82 -17.78 -11.09
C LYS A 250 13.01 -16.99 -9.78
N SER A 251 12.81 -15.69 -9.70
CA SER A 251 12.80 -14.95 -8.41
C SER A 251 12.79 -13.44 -8.60
N TYR A 252 12.57 -12.69 -7.53
CA TYR A 252 12.81 -11.25 -7.50
C TYR A 252 14.25 -10.87 -7.89
N THR A 253 15.23 -11.72 -7.61
CA THR A 253 16.64 -11.51 -8.01
C THR A 253 16.80 -11.47 -9.54
N SER A 254 16.10 -12.34 -10.25
CA SER A 254 16.16 -12.34 -11.73
C SER A 254 15.40 -11.14 -12.31
N LEU A 255 14.26 -10.77 -11.68
CA LEU A 255 13.49 -9.60 -12.08
C LEU A 255 14.28 -8.30 -11.84
N HIS A 256 15.11 -8.26 -10.80
CA HIS A 256 16.00 -7.15 -10.49
C HIS A 256 16.97 -6.86 -11.66
N ALA A 257 17.47 -7.88 -12.34
CA ALA A 257 18.33 -7.69 -13.51
C ALA A 257 17.63 -6.95 -14.68
N LEU A 258 16.31 -6.94 -14.72
CA LEU A 258 15.49 -6.30 -15.75
C LEU A 258 14.86 -4.99 -15.28
N VAL A 259 15.14 -4.54 -14.05
CA VAL A 259 14.45 -3.43 -13.42
C VAL A 259 14.48 -2.13 -14.21
N HIS A 260 15.62 -1.79 -14.81
CA HIS A 260 15.75 -0.54 -15.56
C HIS A 260 14.93 -0.50 -16.85
N GLY A 261 14.68 -1.65 -17.48
CA GLY A 261 13.78 -1.77 -18.62
C GLY A 261 12.32 -1.73 -18.22
N MET A 262 11.96 -2.41 -17.12
CA MET A 262 10.58 -2.57 -16.65
C MET A 262 10.10 -1.39 -15.81
N PHE A 263 10.99 -0.78 -15.04
CA PHE A 263 10.76 0.37 -14.18
C PHE A 263 11.78 1.47 -14.49
N PRO A 264 11.78 2.05 -15.70
CA PRO A 264 12.73 3.11 -16.06
C PRO A 264 12.56 4.31 -15.13
N PRO A 265 13.63 5.13 -14.95
CA PRO A 265 13.54 6.37 -14.19
C PRO A 265 12.29 7.18 -14.60
N THR A 266 11.54 7.70 -13.62
CA THR A 266 10.25 8.37 -13.89
C THR A 266 10.36 9.62 -14.77
N GLU A 267 11.58 10.16 -14.93
CA GLU A 267 11.90 11.28 -15.82
C GLU A 267 12.21 10.84 -17.27
N SER A 268 12.39 9.54 -17.50
CA SER A 268 12.67 8.97 -18.82
C SER A 268 11.41 8.41 -19.48
N SER A 269 11.42 8.32 -20.82
CA SER A 269 10.38 7.60 -21.54
C SER A 269 10.54 6.09 -21.35
N GLU A 270 9.41 5.39 -21.18
CA GLU A 270 9.37 3.93 -21.12
C GLU A 270 9.85 3.33 -22.45
N GLN A 271 10.66 2.29 -22.43
CA GLN A 271 11.07 1.59 -23.64
C GLN A 271 9.86 0.94 -24.30
N GLU A 272 9.80 0.97 -25.63
CA GLU A 272 8.63 0.48 -26.40
C GLU A 272 8.32 -0.99 -26.12
N ASP A 273 9.35 -1.83 -25.95
CA ASP A 273 9.19 -3.26 -25.67
C ASP A 273 8.62 -3.55 -24.27
N PHE A 274 8.70 -2.60 -23.36
CA PHE A 274 8.23 -2.71 -21.98
C PHE A 274 7.00 -1.86 -21.68
N ASN A 275 6.39 -1.25 -22.67
CA ASN A 275 5.20 -0.43 -22.49
C ASN A 275 3.96 -1.31 -22.21
N SER A 276 2.90 -0.68 -21.70
CA SER A 276 1.66 -1.37 -21.33
C SER A 276 0.93 -2.04 -22.50
N TRP A 277 1.20 -1.65 -23.75
CA TRP A 277 0.61 -2.22 -24.95
C TRP A 277 1.30 -3.52 -25.37
N ASN A 278 2.61 -3.62 -25.19
CA ASN A 278 3.42 -4.76 -25.62
C ASN A 278 3.55 -5.86 -24.57
N PHE A 279 2.95 -5.72 -23.39
CA PHE A 279 2.97 -6.71 -22.31
C PHE A 279 4.38 -7.18 -21.96
N TRP A 280 5.37 -6.30 -21.86
CA TRP A 280 6.74 -6.67 -21.53
C TRP A 280 7.15 -8.02 -22.12
N LYS A 281 7.29 -8.06 -23.41
CA LYS A 281 7.78 -9.26 -24.09
C LYS A 281 9.22 -9.49 -23.67
N LEU A 282 9.43 -10.56 -22.94
CA LEU A 282 10.79 -11.10 -22.85
C LEU A 282 11.19 -11.57 -24.26
N PRO A 283 12.49 -11.38 -24.66
CA PRO A 283 12.96 -11.87 -25.93
C PRO A 283 12.61 -13.37 -26.03
N SER A 284 11.96 -13.75 -27.11
CA SER A 284 11.79 -15.14 -27.47
C SER A 284 13.20 -15.69 -27.69
N PHE A 285 13.65 -16.61 -26.84
CA PHE A 285 14.84 -17.37 -27.12
C PHE A 285 14.56 -18.22 -28.39
N GLU A 286 15.23 -17.89 -29.50
CA GLU A 286 15.34 -18.77 -30.65
C GLU A 286 16.24 -19.94 -30.32
#